data_0334f2744411195de359a655c39958e9
#
_entry.id   0334f2744411195de359a655c39958e9
#
_cell.length_a   1.000
_cell.length_b   1.000
_cell.length_c   1.000
_cell.angle_alpha   90.00
_cell.angle_beta   90.00
_cell.angle_gamma   90.00
#
_symmetry.space_group_name_H-M   'P 1'
#
loop_
_entity.id
_entity.type
_entity.pdbx_description
1 polymer ?
#
loop_
_entity_poly.entity_id
_entity_poly.type
_entity_poly.pdbx_seq_one_letter_code
_entity_poly.pdbx_strand_id
1 'polypeptide(L)'
;MKRTSSSQETKRALAASLKKLMNKKLLSKITINEIVQDCGLNRNSFYYHFEDIYALFKWMLEQEAVEVVKQFDLVLDYREAIQFVMDYVSENRHIVNGAYDAMGREGLKRFFYADFIDIVRSYIDGVAVQYGVDVDGDYKNFLDEFFTGAISGTILSWCTSGDSDLQNRERTLLYLENIMHSIVPQTLTLHPQPSAPERD
;
A
#
# COMPACT_ATOMS: atom_id res chain seq x y z
N MET A 1 -4.40 -12.81 27.22
CA MET A 1 -3.34 -12.21 26.40
C MET A 1 -2.45 -13.21 25.64
N LYS A 2 -2.22 -14.47 26.06
CA LYS A 2 -1.37 -15.44 25.34
C LYS A 2 -1.90 -15.95 23.97
N ARG A 3 -3.20 -15.89 23.72
CA ARG A 3 -3.82 -16.47 22.49
C ARG A 3 -3.66 -15.60 21.24
N THR A 4 -3.57 -14.29 21.40
CA THR A 4 -3.41 -13.33 20.29
C THR A 4 -1.97 -13.31 19.76
N SER A 5 -0.97 -13.43 20.63
CA SER A 5 0.45 -13.51 20.26
C SER A 5 0.73 -14.75 19.41
N SER A 6 0.23 -15.93 19.84
CA SER A 6 0.39 -17.19 19.09
C SER A 6 -0.29 -17.15 17.69
N SER A 7 -1.44 -16.47 17.56
CA SER A 7 -2.12 -16.31 16.28
C SER A 7 -1.31 -15.47 15.29
N GLN A 8 -0.73 -14.35 15.73
CA GLN A 8 0.12 -13.50 14.89
C GLN A 8 1.44 -14.18 14.51
N GLU A 9 2.03 -14.92 15.44
CA GLU A 9 3.23 -15.71 15.17
C GLU A 9 2.99 -16.77 14.10
N THR A 10 1.84 -17.45 14.15
CA THR A 10 1.44 -18.44 13.13
C THR A 10 1.27 -17.78 11.76
N LYS A 11 0.57 -16.65 11.67
CA LYS A 11 0.42 -15.90 10.42
C LYS A 11 1.76 -15.50 9.83
N ARG A 12 2.67 -14.98 10.66
CA ARG A 12 4.03 -14.58 10.24
C ARG A 12 4.85 -15.77 9.74
N ALA A 13 4.75 -16.93 10.40
CA ALA A 13 5.44 -18.14 9.97
C ALA A 13 4.95 -18.61 8.59
N LEU A 14 3.63 -18.61 8.37
CA LEU A 14 3.03 -18.93 7.08
C LEU A 14 3.47 -17.94 5.98
N ALA A 15 3.48 -16.64 6.27
CA ALA A 15 3.92 -15.61 5.33
C ALA A 15 5.41 -15.73 4.99
N ALA A 16 6.27 -15.97 5.97
CA ALA A 16 7.70 -16.17 5.75
C ALA A 16 7.97 -17.41 4.88
N SER A 17 7.24 -18.50 5.10
CA SER A 17 7.30 -19.69 4.27
C SER A 17 6.84 -19.41 2.83
N LEU A 18 5.72 -18.72 2.66
CA LEU A 18 5.24 -18.31 1.34
C LEU A 18 6.28 -17.48 0.60
N LYS A 19 6.83 -16.44 1.24
CA LYS A 19 7.88 -15.57 0.68
C LYS A 19 9.11 -16.36 0.23
N LYS A 20 9.57 -17.28 1.07
CA LYS A 20 10.69 -18.18 0.76
C LYS A 20 10.41 -19.06 -0.46
N LEU A 21 9.19 -19.59 -0.59
CA LEU A 21 8.78 -20.40 -1.75
C LEU A 21 8.65 -19.57 -3.02
N MET A 22 8.19 -18.33 -2.93
CA MET A 22 8.09 -17.40 -4.07
C MET A 22 9.46 -17.02 -4.66
N ASN A 23 10.54 -17.12 -3.90
CA ASN A 23 11.91 -17.00 -4.45
C ASN A 23 12.29 -18.13 -5.41
N LYS A 24 11.54 -19.26 -5.40
CA LYS A 24 11.87 -20.46 -6.16
C LYS A 24 10.89 -20.76 -7.29
N LYS A 25 9.64 -20.29 -7.18
CA LYS A 25 8.58 -20.59 -8.12
C LYS A 25 7.44 -19.57 -8.07
N LEU A 26 6.66 -19.52 -9.14
CA LEU A 26 5.50 -18.63 -9.25
C LEU A 26 4.46 -18.92 -8.16
N LEU A 27 3.80 -17.89 -7.65
CA LEU A 27 2.74 -17.97 -6.65
C LEU A 27 1.66 -19.00 -7.02
N SER A 28 1.24 -19.02 -8.30
CA SER A 28 0.23 -19.96 -8.83
C SER A 28 0.65 -21.43 -8.79
N LYS A 29 1.93 -21.71 -8.55
CA LYS A 29 2.49 -23.09 -8.45
C LYS A 29 2.79 -23.50 -7.01
N ILE A 30 2.58 -22.62 -6.05
CA ILE A 30 2.75 -22.91 -4.62
C ILE A 30 1.49 -23.57 -4.09
N THR A 31 1.66 -24.57 -3.24
CA THR A 31 0.56 -25.27 -2.59
C THR A 31 0.55 -25.04 -1.08
N ILE A 32 -0.63 -25.10 -0.47
CA ILE A 32 -0.78 -24.97 0.99
C ILE A 32 0.06 -26.04 1.71
N ASN A 33 0.15 -27.24 1.16
CA ASN A 33 0.97 -28.32 1.76
C ASN A 33 2.44 -27.92 1.87
N GLU A 34 3.02 -27.32 0.84
CA GLU A 34 4.40 -26.87 0.85
C GLU A 34 4.64 -25.78 1.90
N ILE A 35 3.70 -24.82 1.99
CA ILE A 35 3.78 -23.74 2.97
C ILE A 35 3.77 -24.31 4.39
N VAL A 36 2.80 -25.17 4.73
CA VAL A 36 2.68 -25.68 6.10
C VAL A 36 3.81 -26.66 6.46
N GLN A 37 4.30 -27.44 5.49
CA GLN A 37 5.46 -28.31 5.70
C GLN A 37 6.73 -27.52 5.98
N ASP A 38 6.98 -26.44 5.23
CA ASP A 38 8.19 -25.61 5.40
C ASP A 38 8.24 -24.93 6.79
N CYS A 39 7.08 -24.56 7.36
CA CYS A 39 7.00 -23.92 8.68
C CYS A 39 6.57 -24.87 9.81
N GLY A 40 6.49 -26.18 9.59
CA GLY A 40 6.18 -27.18 10.62
C GLY A 40 4.74 -27.12 11.13
N LEU A 41 3.80 -26.60 10.32
CA LEU A 41 2.39 -26.49 10.65
C LEU A 41 1.56 -27.53 9.88
N ASN A 42 0.25 -27.56 10.12
CA ASN A 42 -0.68 -28.41 9.40
C ASN A 42 -1.73 -27.59 8.63
N ARG A 43 -2.46 -28.23 7.71
CA ARG A 43 -3.48 -27.57 6.88
C ARG A 43 -4.59 -26.91 7.71
N ASN A 44 -4.98 -27.49 8.83
CA ASN A 44 -6.04 -26.90 9.68
C ASN A 44 -5.55 -25.58 10.29
N SER A 45 -4.29 -25.48 10.67
CA SER A 45 -3.67 -24.24 11.13
C SER A 45 -3.67 -23.16 10.03
N PHE A 46 -3.48 -23.53 8.77
CA PHE A 46 -3.57 -22.62 7.65
C PHE A 46 -5.01 -22.09 7.51
N TYR A 47 -5.99 -22.98 7.35
CA TYR A 47 -7.40 -22.61 7.12
C TYR A 47 -8.05 -21.91 8.32
N TYR A 48 -7.48 -22.03 9.52
CA TYR A 48 -7.90 -21.23 10.67
C TYR A 48 -7.62 -19.73 10.46
N HIS A 49 -6.59 -19.37 9.70
CA HIS A 49 -6.14 -18.01 9.51
C HIS A 49 -6.43 -17.43 8.12
N PHE A 50 -6.42 -18.25 7.09
CA PHE A 50 -6.53 -17.81 5.70
C PHE A 50 -7.40 -18.78 4.90
N GLU A 51 -8.26 -18.20 4.08
CA GLU A 51 -9.15 -18.96 3.20
C GLU A 51 -8.33 -19.69 2.10
N ASP A 52 -7.35 -19.00 1.53
CA ASP A 52 -6.49 -19.51 0.47
C ASP A 52 -5.09 -18.85 0.49
N ILE A 53 -4.25 -19.23 -0.48
CA ILE A 53 -2.89 -18.69 -0.60
C ILE A 53 -2.91 -17.20 -0.96
N TYR A 54 -3.92 -16.73 -1.69
CA TYR A 54 -4.03 -15.32 -2.08
C TYR A 54 -4.38 -14.44 -0.88
N ALA A 55 -5.24 -14.93 0.03
CA ALA A 55 -5.51 -14.25 1.30
C ALA A 55 -4.26 -14.14 2.17
N LEU A 56 -3.46 -15.21 2.27
CA LEU A 56 -2.16 -15.17 2.94
C LEU A 56 -1.20 -14.18 2.26
N PHE A 57 -1.13 -14.23 0.93
CA PHE A 57 -0.26 -13.33 0.15
C PHE A 57 -0.64 -11.86 0.33
N LYS A 58 -1.93 -11.53 0.26
CA LYS A 58 -2.46 -10.19 0.51
C LYS A 58 -2.06 -9.72 1.91
N TRP A 59 -2.30 -10.52 2.93
CA TRP A 59 -1.92 -10.21 4.31
C TRP A 59 -0.40 -9.99 4.47
N MET A 60 0.43 -10.77 3.78
CA MET A 60 1.88 -10.61 3.78
C MET A 60 2.29 -9.24 3.22
N LEU A 61 1.73 -8.83 2.08
CA LEU A 61 2.00 -7.52 1.48
C LEU A 61 1.54 -6.38 2.39
N GLU A 62 0.34 -6.50 2.99
CA GLU A 62 -0.14 -5.53 3.98
C GLU A 62 0.86 -5.34 5.12
N GLN A 63 1.36 -6.44 5.70
CA GLN A 63 2.27 -6.36 6.84
C GLN A 63 3.67 -5.85 6.47
N GLU A 64 4.17 -6.16 5.28
CA GLU A 64 5.54 -5.82 4.89
C GLU A 64 5.65 -4.43 4.24
N ALA A 65 4.60 -3.93 3.63
CA ALA A 65 4.62 -2.66 2.91
C ALA A 65 3.62 -1.65 3.50
N VAL A 66 2.34 -1.95 3.49
CA VAL A 66 1.29 -0.99 3.85
C VAL A 66 1.39 -0.58 5.33
N GLU A 67 1.50 -1.53 6.25
CA GLU A 67 1.60 -1.23 7.68
C GLU A 67 2.90 -0.49 8.04
N VAL A 68 3.96 -0.65 7.26
CA VAL A 68 5.20 0.13 7.44
C VAL A 68 4.98 1.57 6.98
N VAL A 69 4.35 1.79 5.84
CA VAL A 69 4.02 3.16 5.35
C VAL A 69 3.13 3.90 6.34
N LYS A 70 2.18 3.24 6.97
CA LYS A 70 1.30 3.84 8.00
C LYS A 70 2.03 4.29 9.27
N GLN A 71 3.28 3.87 9.48
CA GLN A 71 4.09 4.30 10.63
C GLN A 71 4.81 5.63 10.41
N PHE A 72 4.91 6.10 9.17
CA PHE A 72 5.48 7.40 8.87
C PHE A 72 4.50 8.53 9.20
N ASP A 73 5.01 9.63 9.72
CA ASP A 73 4.28 10.90 9.69
C ASP A 73 4.37 11.46 8.26
N LEU A 74 3.33 11.19 7.45
CA LEU A 74 3.36 11.54 6.04
C LEU A 74 3.38 13.04 5.76
N VAL A 75 3.10 13.88 6.75
CA VAL A 75 3.23 15.33 6.62
C VAL A 75 4.70 15.75 6.70
N LEU A 76 5.49 15.04 7.51
CA LEU A 76 6.91 15.32 7.75
C LEU A 76 7.83 14.37 6.98
N ASP A 77 7.52 13.09 6.96
CA ASP A 77 8.40 12.00 6.49
C ASP A 77 7.95 11.40 5.16
N TYR A 78 7.17 12.14 4.33
CA TYR A 78 6.64 11.63 3.05
C TYR A 78 7.76 11.16 2.11
N ARG A 79 8.94 11.80 2.16
CA ARG A 79 10.08 11.42 1.34
C ARG A 79 10.57 10.02 1.67
N GLU A 80 10.78 9.74 2.95
CA GLU A 80 11.20 8.47 3.48
C GLU A 80 10.16 7.38 3.18
N ALA A 81 8.87 7.69 3.32
CA ALA A 81 7.79 6.79 2.96
C ALA A 81 7.79 6.43 1.47
N ILE A 82 7.94 7.41 0.58
CA ILE A 82 8.04 7.19 -0.88
C ILE A 82 9.28 6.35 -1.20
N GLN A 83 10.44 6.67 -0.63
CA GLN A 83 11.67 5.91 -0.83
C GLN A 83 11.50 4.47 -0.39
N PHE A 84 10.90 4.23 0.78
CA PHE A 84 10.61 2.88 1.27
C PHE A 84 9.76 2.08 0.28
N VAL A 85 8.68 2.65 -0.26
CA VAL A 85 7.82 1.97 -1.25
C VAL A 85 8.60 1.63 -2.51
N MET A 86 9.40 2.57 -3.02
CA MET A 86 10.23 2.36 -4.20
C MET A 86 11.29 1.28 -3.99
N ASP A 87 11.93 1.25 -2.82
CA ASP A 87 12.89 0.22 -2.44
C ASP A 87 12.21 -1.14 -2.32
N TYR A 88 11.07 -1.20 -1.63
CA TYR A 88 10.31 -2.43 -1.47
C TYR A 88 9.92 -3.06 -2.82
N VAL A 89 9.39 -2.26 -3.74
CA VAL A 89 9.04 -2.73 -5.10
C VAL A 89 10.28 -3.22 -5.85
N SER A 90 11.39 -2.51 -5.76
CA SER A 90 12.64 -2.86 -6.44
C SER A 90 13.24 -4.16 -5.91
N GLU A 91 13.32 -4.31 -4.59
CA GLU A 91 13.95 -5.47 -3.93
C GLU A 91 13.06 -6.73 -3.99
N ASN A 92 11.74 -6.55 -4.07
CA ASN A 92 10.76 -7.63 -4.04
C ASN A 92 10.04 -7.85 -5.39
N ARG A 93 10.70 -7.55 -6.52
CA ARG A 93 10.11 -7.68 -7.87
C ARG A 93 9.48 -9.05 -8.15
N HIS A 94 10.08 -10.12 -7.68
CA HIS A 94 9.52 -11.47 -7.85
C HIS A 94 8.20 -11.66 -7.10
N ILE A 95 8.02 -11.00 -5.95
CA ILE A 95 6.78 -10.99 -5.17
C ILE A 95 5.72 -10.16 -5.89
N VAL A 96 6.11 -8.98 -6.36
CA VAL A 96 5.23 -8.06 -7.09
C VAL A 96 4.76 -8.67 -8.42
N ASN A 97 5.66 -9.29 -9.19
CA ASN A 97 5.31 -10.04 -10.40
C ASN A 97 4.37 -11.21 -10.07
N GLY A 98 4.62 -11.95 -8.99
CA GLY A 98 3.74 -13.01 -8.54
C GLY A 98 2.33 -12.51 -8.16
N ALA A 99 2.23 -11.31 -7.59
CA ALA A 99 0.96 -10.65 -7.33
C ALA A 99 0.22 -10.31 -8.62
N TYR A 100 0.94 -9.74 -9.58
CA TYR A 100 0.38 -9.40 -10.89
C TYR A 100 -0.12 -10.64 -11.64
N ASP A 101 0.66 -11.70 -11.66
CA ASP A 101 0.28 -12.96 -12.29
C ASP A 101 -0.94 -13.63 -11.62
N ALA A 102 -1.08 -13.46 -10.32
CA ALA A 102 -2.14 -14.07 -9.51
C ALA A 102 -3.45 -13.29 -9.53
N MET A 103 -3.39 -11.98 -9.40
CA MET A 103 -4.56 -11.10 -9.25
C MET A 103 -4.93 -10.36 -10.54
N GLY A 104 -4.04 -10.33 -11.52
CA GLY A 104 -4.14 -9.49 -12.70
C GLY A 104 -4.03 -7.99 -12.38
N ARG A 105 -4.00 -7.18 -13.44
CA ARG A 105 -3.86 -5.72 -13.33
C ARG A 105 -4.96 -5.09 -12.46
N GLU A 106 -6.21 -5.46 -12.71
CA GLU A 106 -7.37 -4.88 -12.00
C GLU A 106 -7.46 -5.35 -10.54
N GLY A 107 -7.07 -6.59 -10.25
CA GLY A 107 -7.02 -7.09 -8.88
C GLY A 107 -5.96 -6.37 -8.06
N LEU A 108 -4.76 -6.19 -8.62
CA LEU A 108 -3.66 -5.49 -7.97
C LEU A 108 -3.96 -3.98 -7.78
N LYS A 109 -4.61 -3.36 -8.78
CA LYS A 109 -5.08 -1.96 -8.66
C LYS A 109 -6.08 -1.80 -7.51
N ARG A 110 -7.09 -2.68 -7.41
CA ARG A 110 -8.05 -2.65 -6.30
C ARG A 110 -7.40 -2.88 -4.94
N PHE A 111 -6.41 -3.77 -4.89
CA PHE A 111 -5.62 -4.00 -3.68
C PHE A 111 -4.94 -2.71 -3.22
N PHE A 112 -4.14 -2.08 -4.07
CA PHE A 112 -3.47 -0.84 -3.73
C PHE A 112 -4.45 0.28 -3.37
N TYR A 113 -5.53 0.43 -4.11
CA TYR A 113 -6.54 1.45 -3.83
C TYR A 113 -7.16 1.29 -2.43
N ALA A 114 -7.56 0.07 -2.08
CA ALA A 114 -8.18 -0.22 -0.79
C ALA A 114 -7.25 0.03 0.40
N ASP A 115 -5.94 -0.23 0.22
CA ASP A 115 -4.96 -0.09 1.28
C ASP A 115 -4.39 1.33 1.39
N PHE A 116 -4.38 2.10 0.29
CA PHE A 116 -3.82 3.45 0.28
C PHE A 116 -4.83 4.57 0.55
N ILE A 117 -6.14 4.34 0.42
CA ILE A 117 -7.16 5.38 0.63
C ILE A 117 -7.07 6.01 2.04
N ASP A 118 -6.88 5.20 3.07
CA ASP A 118 -6.78 5.69 4.44
C ASP A 118 -5.44 6.42 4.69
N ILE A 119 -4.37 6.01 4.02
CA ILE A 119 -3.06 6.66 4.07
C ILE A 119 -3.16 8.06 3.43
N VAL A 120 -3.76 8.17 2.25
CA VAL A 120 -3.96 9.44 1.54
C VAL A 120 -4.85 10.37 2.35
N ARG A 121 -5.96 9.86 2.89
CA ARG A 121 -6.87 10.62 3.75
C ARG A 121 -6.15 11.19 4.97
N SER A 122 -5.38 10.37 5.67
CA SER A 122 -4.59 10.81 6.83
C SER A 122 -3.58 11.90 6.48
N TYR A 123 -2.95 11.81 5.31
CA TYR A 123 -2.04 12.84 4.83
C TYR A 123 -2.78 14.15 4.50
N ILE A 124 -3.89 14.10 3.76
CA ILE A 124 -4.69 15.30 3.40
C ILE A 124 -5.21 15.98 4.66
N ASP A 125 -5.72 15.22 5.64
CA ASP A 125 -6.15 15.74 6.94
C ASP A 125 -5.01 16.44 7.67
N GLY A 126 -3.84 15.81 7.71
CA GLY A 126 -2.65 16.38 8.35
C GLY A 126 -2.21 17.69 7.70
N VAL A 127 -2.21 17.76 6.36
CA VAL A 127 -1.89 18.99 5.61
C VAL A 127 -2.94 20.08 5.88
N ALA A 128 -4.22 19.75 5.87
CA ALA A 128 -5.30 20.72 6.17
C ALA A 128 -5.12 21.33 7.58
N VAL A 129 -4.81 20.48 8.57
CA VAL A 129 -4.52 20.94 9.95
C VAL A 129 -3.27 21.83 9.99
N GLN A 130 -2.17 21.43 9.32
CA GLN A 130 -0.92 22.18 9.28
C GLN A 130 -1.09 23.60 8.71
N TYR A 131 -1.93 23.74 7.68
CA TYR A 131 -2.19 25.03 7.03
C TYR A 131 -3.38 25.76 7.63
N GLY A 132 -4.08 25.19 8.62
CA GLY A 132 -5.25 25.81 9.27
C GLY A 132 -6.42 26.00 8.33
N VAL A 133 -6.60 25.10 7.34
CA VAL A 133 -7.63 25.19 6.30
C VAL A 133 -8.79 24.27 6.66
N ASP A 134 -10.00 24.83 6.66
CA ASP A 134 -11.24 24.04 6.70
C ASP A 134 -11.65 23.71 5.27
N VAL A 135 -11.65 22.43 4.93
CA VAL A 135 -11.90 21.93 3.58
C VAL A 135 -13.30 21.35 3.51
N ASP A 136 -14.06 21.76 2.50
CA ASP A 136 -15.37 21.16 2.21
C ASP A 136 -15.28 19.63 2.09
N GLY A 137 -16.25 18.92 2.72
CA GLY A 137 -16.22 17.48 2.81
C GLY A 137 -16.30 16.75 1.47
N ASP A 138 -17.07 17.28 0.51
CA ASP A 138 -17.20 16.67 -0.82
C ASP A 138 -15.91 16.88 -1.62
N TYR A 139 -15.30 18.05 -1.49
CA TYR A 139 -14.02 18.32 -2.15
C TYR A 139 -12.89 17.49 -1.54
N LYS A 140 -12.88 17.33 -0.22
CA LYS A 140 -11.91 16.46 0.46
C LYS A 140 -12.05 15.01 -0.01
N ASN A 141 -13.26 14.46 -0.05
CA ASN A 141 -13.50 13.12 -0.56
C ASN A 141 -13.01 12.96 -2.01
N PHE A 142 -13.25 13.97 -2.86
CA PHE A 142 -12.73 13.98 -4.23
C PHE A 142 -11.19 13.92 -4.25
N LEU A 143 -10.50 14.67 -3.40
CA LEU A 143 -9.02 14.66 -3.32
C LEU A 143 -8.51 13.31 -2.82
N ASP A 144 -9.15 12.73 -1.81
CA ASP A 144 -8.81 11.40 -1.28
C ASP A 144 -8.85 10.35 -2.40
N GLU A 145 -9.92 10.33 -3.18
CA GLU A 145 -10.09 9.40 -4.31
C GLU A 145 -9.11 9.67 -5.45
N PHE A 146 -8.93 10.94 -5.83
CA PHE A 146 -8.06 11.37 -6.91
C PHE A 146 -6.60 11.00 -6.64
N PHE A 147 -6.07 11.36 -5.48
CA PHE A 147 -4.68 11.06 -5.13
C PHE A 147 -4.47 9.57 -4.86
N THR A 148 -5.43 8.87 -4.26
CA THR A 148 -5.35 7.40 -4.12
C THR A 148 -5.30 6.71 -5.47
N GLY A 149 -6.13 7.13 -6.42
CA GLY A 149 -6.10 6.62 -7.79
C GLY A 149 -4.77 6.87 -8.50
N ALA A 150 -4.22 8.07 -8.36
CA ALA A 150 -2.94 8.44 -8.94
C ALA A 150 -1.76 7.64 -8.35
N ILE A 151 -1.69 7.52 -7.01
CA ILE A 151 -0.66 6.75 -6.31
C ILE A 151 -0.76 5.27 -6.67
N SER A 152 -1.95 4.68 -6.59
CA SER A 152 -2.17 3.27 -6.93
C SER A 152 -1.79 2.96 -8.38
N GLY A 153 -2.12 3.85 -9.31
CA GLY A 153 -1.73 3.74 -10.72
C GLY A 153 -0.21 3.84 -10.93
N THR A 154 0.45 4.74 -10.21
CA THR A 154 1.90 4.92 -10.25
C THR A 154 2.63 3.69 -9.73
N ILE A 155 2.23 3.16 -8.56
CA ILE A 155 2.81 1.95 -7.98
C ILE A 155 2.59 0.76 -8.92
N LEU A 156 1.38 0.60 -9.47
CA LEU A 156 1.09 -0.45 -10.44
C LEU A 156 1.98 -0.34 -11.68
N SER A 157 2.25 0.88 -12.16
CA SER A 157 3.19 1.09 -13.26
C SER A 157 4.59 0.62 -12.90
N TRP A 158 5.10 0.96 -11.73
CA TRP A 158 6.43 0.47 -11.26
C TRP A 158 6.48 -1.06 -11.16
N CYS A 159 5.39 -1.68 -10.71
CA CYS A 159 5.29 -3.13 -10.61
C CYS A 159 5.34 -3.83 -11.97
N THR A 160 4.86 -3.17 -13.02
CA THR A 160 4.72 -3.77 -14.37
C THR A 160 5.78 -3.31 -15.36
N SER A 161 6.51 -2.23 -15.05
CA SER A 161 7.60 -1.72 -15.88
C SER A 161 8.88 -2.52 -15.68
N GLY A 162 9.63 -2.69 -16.74
CA GLY A 162 10.96 -3.29 -16.69
C GLY A 162 11.99 -2.41 -15.96
N ASP A 163 13.26 -2.83 -15.96
CA ASP A 163 14.37 -2.13 -15.24
C ASP A 163 14.65 -0.68 -15.68
N SER A 164 14.10 -0.23 -16.82
CA SER A 164 14.30 1.13 -17.33
C SER A 164 13.76 2.24 -16.40
N ASP A 165 12.75 1.94 -15.57
CA ASP A 165 12.17 2.95 -14.66
C ASP A 165 13.02 3.21 -13.43
N LEU A 166 13.91 2.27 -13.05
CA LEU A 166 14.86 2.50 -11.97
C LEU A 166 15.88 3.60 -12.31
N GLN A 167 16.20 3.81 -13.58
CA GLN A 167 17.08 4.91 -14.03
C GLN A 167 16.42 6.30 -13.86
N ASN A 168 15.10 6.37 -13.76
CA ASN A 168 14.34 7.60 -13.50
C ASN A 168 13.90 7.76 -12.04
N ARG A 169 14.37 6.90 -11.13
CA ARG A 169 13.95 6.87 -9.73
C ARG A 169 14.09 8.22 -9.02
N GLU A 170 15.26 8.85 -9.11
CA GLU A 170 15.51 10.16 -8.50
C GLU A 170 14.56 11.23 -9.06
N ARG A 171 14.33 11.20 -10.37
CA ARG A 171 13.41 12.13 -11.01
C ARG A 171 11.96 11.91 -10.54
N THR A 172 11.52 10.66 -10.46
CA THR A 172 10.18 10.31 -9.98
C THR A 172 10.00 10.75 -8.52
N LEU A 173 11.01 10.54 -7.68
CA LEU A 173 11.00 11.01 -6.30
C LEU A 173 10.84 12.53 -6.23
N LEU A 174 11.62 13.30 -7.01
CA LEU A 174 11.50 14.75 -7.09
C LEU A 174 10.10 15.21 -7.54
N TYR A 175 9.47 14.51 -8.49
CA TYR A 175 8.11 14.84 -8.93
C TYR A 175 7.07 14.57 -7.85
N LEU A 176 7.18 13.45 -7.15
CA LEU A 176 6.28 13.11 -6.04
C LEU A 176 6.48 14.07 -4.87
N GLU A 177 7.72 14.43 -4.53
CA GLU A 177 8.04 15.44 -3.52
C GLU A 177 7.38 16.78 -3.86
N ASN A 178 7.47 17.23 -5.12
CA ASN A 178 6.84 18.47 -5.54
C ASN A 178 5.30 18.41 -5.42
N ILE A 179 4.69 17.28 -5.75
CA ILE A 179 3.24 17.07 -5.58
C ILE A 179 2.88 17.16 -4.10
N MET A 180 3.56 16.43 -3.23
CA MET A 180 3.27 16.38 -1.80
C MET A 180 3.55 17.74 -1.12
N HIS A 181 4.67 18.37 -1.42
CA HIS A 181 5.08 19.61 -0.73
C HIS A 181 4.40 20.87 -1.26
N SER A 182 4.06 20.91 -2.54
CA SER A 182 3.57 22.15 -3.18
C SER A 182 2.15 22.03 -3.70
N ILE A 183 1.84 20.98 -4.47
CA ILE A 183 0.56 20.89 -5.18
C ILE A 183 -0.58 20.58 -4.20
N VAL A 184 -0.41 19.59 -3.32
CA VAL A 184 -1.47 19.22 -2.36
C VAL A 184 -1.82 20.38 -1.43
N PRO A 185 -0.85 21.06 -0.74
CA PRO A 185 -1.16 22.22 0.08
C PRO A 185 -1.84 23.36 -0.69
N GLN A 186 -1.37 23.69 -1.90
CA GLN A 186 -2.00 24.73 -2.72
C GLN A 186 -3.44 24.37 -3.11
N THR A 187 -3.68 23.11 -3.46
CA THR A 187 -5.02 22.62 -3.80
C THR A 187 -6.00 22.80 -2.65
N LEU A 188 -5.55 22.53 -1.41
CA LEU A 188 -6.37 22.72 -0.21
C LEU A 188 -6.60 24.21 0.12
N THR A 189 -5.57 25.05 -0.02
CA THR A 189 -5.64 26.47 0.36
C THR A 189 -6.38 27.35 -0.65
N LEU A 190 -6.40 26.96 -1.93
CA LEU A 190 -7.04 27.74 -3.01
C LEU A 190 -8.49 27.34 -3.26
N HIS A 191 -9.00 26.30 -2.63
CA HIS A 191 -10.41 25.91 -2.79
C HIS A 191 -11.33 26.98 -2.18
N PRO A 192 -12.29 27.53 -2.95
CA PRO A 192 -13.24 28.47 -2.41
C PRO A 192 -14.10 27.81 -1.33
N GLN A 193 -14.15 28.44 -0.16
CA GLN A 193 -15.06 28.03 0.90
C GLN A 193 -16.49 28.06 0.36
N PRO A 194 -17.35 27.08 0.67
CA PRO A 194 -18.76 27.20 0.36
C PRO A 194 -19.28 28.49 1.00
N SER A 195 -19.86 29.38 0.18
CA SER A 195 -20.50 30.58 0.70
C SER A 195 -21.49 30.17 1.78
N ALA A 196 -21.37 30.77 2.96
CA ALA A 196 -22.33 30.54 4.03
C ALA A 196 -23.75 30.70 3.49
N PRO A 197 -24.71 29.80 3.82
CA PRO A 197 -26.07 29.95 3.34
C PRO A 197 -26.57 31.32 3.75
N GLU A 198 -27.03 32.12 2.78
CA GLU A 198 -27.70 33.37 3.05
C GLU A 198 -28.82 33.06 4.03
N ARG A 199 -28.77 33.65 5.21
CA ARG A 199 -29.82 33.53 6.21
C ARG A 199 -30.95 34.46 5.73
N ASP A 200 -32.00 33.85 5.17
CA ASP A 200 -33.29 34.51 4.98
C ASP A 200 -33.96 34.86 6.32
#